data_2ac04758fa660fd54d8bed5bd1d49492
#
_entry.id   2ac04758fa660fd54d8bed5bd1d49492
#
_cell.length_a   1.000
_cell.length_b   1.000
_cell.length_c   1.000
_cell.angle_alpha   90.00
_cell.angle_beta   90.00
_cell.angle_gamma   90.00
#
_symmetry.space_group_name_H-M   'P 1'
#
loop_
_entity.id
_entity.type
_entity.pdbx_description
1 polymer ?
#
loop_
_entity_poly.entity_id
_entity_poly.type
_entity_poly.pdbx_seq_one_letter_code
_entity_poly.pdbx_strand_id
1 'polypeptide(L)'
;MRPSDRRKSTPASAGRASRPQAEAFPHRRDRLARVIRAKKLDALVVSDRSNVRYLTGFRGEDSWLLITPKKSLILSDARFTDQIAEECPGLEAEIRLPGSGRTLLSMSAQIIQSLRVRNVGFEKRALSYADAHSLIEASSTTAWTPTEDLVEGLRVFKDKHEIRSMREAVSVAERAFTVLRASLRAEDREKDLADRLEGTMRSLGGECSAFPSICAVGPRAALPHAIPGSTRVGEHPILLVDWGARWGSYNSDLTRVLVTGPSSSKIEKVYQTV
;
A
#
# COMPACT_ATOMS: atom_id res chain seq x y z
N MET A 1 -39.40 -36.98 -2.59
CA MET A 1 -38.33 -36.14 -3.21
C MET A 1 -38.39 -34.76 -2.60
N ARG A 2 -37.48 -34.39 -1.70
CA ARG A 2 -37.42 -33.06 -1.09
C ARG A 2 -36.37 -32.24 -1.86
N PRO A 3 -36.60 -30.94 -2.16
CA PRO A 3 -35.61 -30.10 -2.86
C PRO A 3 -34.43 -29.75 -1.94
N SER A 4 -33.25 -29.91 -2.48
CA SER A 4 -31.97 -29.56 -1.83
C SER A 4 -31.82 -28.06 -1.63
N ASP A 5 -31.60 -27.68 -0.41
CA ASP A 5 -31.33 -26.33 0.06
C ASP A 5 -29.91 -25.89 -0.42
N ARG A 6 -29.83 -25.17 -1.52
CA ARG A 6 -28.59 -24.52 -1.98
C ARG A 6 -28.38 -23.27 -1.12
N ARG A 7 -27.57 -23.38 -0.11
CA ARG A 7 -27.01 -22.20 0.60
C ARG A 7 -26.23 -21.35 -0.40
N LYS A 8 -26.77 -20.22 -0.75
CA LYS A 8 -26.09 -19.17 -1.48
C LYS A 8 -24.96 -18.62 -0.60
N SER A 9 -23.73 -18.92 -0.93
CA SER A 9 -22.56 -18.25 -0.38
C SER A 9 -22.57 -16.81 -0.87
N THR A 10 -22.89 -15.89 0.01
CA THR A 10 -22.74 -14.44 -0.21
C THR A 10 -21.25 -14.13 -0.36
N PRO A 11 -20.79 -13.45 -1.42
CA PRO A 11 -19.40 -13.04 -1.50
C PRO A 11 -19.09 -12.08 -0.35
N ALA A 12 -17.99 -12.32 0.35
CA ALA A 12 -17.49 -11.46 1.40
C ALA A 12 -17.34 -10.03 0.84
N SER A 13 -18.08 -9.09 1.40
CA SER A 13 -18.01 -7.68 1.05
C SER A 13 -16.60 -7.17 1.29
N ALA A 14 -15.90 -6.82 0.23
CA ALA A 14 -14.62 -6.15 0.31
C ALA A 14 -14.79 -4.82 1.04
N GLY A 15 -14.46 -4.81 2.33
CA GLY A 15 -13.77 -3.75 3.01
C GLY A 15 -14.49 -2.50 3.40
N ARG A 16 -15.54 -2.57 4.22
CA ARG A 16 -15.76 -1.49 5.20
C ARG A 16 -14.71 -1.60 6.30
N ALA A 17 -13.99 -0.51 6.58
CA ALA A 17 -13.14 -0.45 7.77
C ALA A 17 -13.98 -0.82 9.00
N SER A 18 -13.49 -1.72 9.83
CA SER A 18 -14.17 -2.04 11.09
C SER A 18 -14.29 -0.76 11.95
N ARG A 19 -15.38 -0.60 12.72
CA ARG A 19 -15.61 0.56 13.60
C ARG A 19 -14.34 1.03 14.37
N PRO A 20 -13.57 0.14 15.00
CA PRO A 20 -12.33 0.52 15.69
C PRO A 20 -11.23 1.07 14.77
N GLN A 21 -11.20 0.68 13.49
CA GLN A 21 -10.23 1.21 12.53
C GLN A 21 -10.63 2.62 12.06
N ALA A 22 -11.92 2.90 11.91
CA ALA A 22 -12.42 4.23 11.57
C ALA A 22 -12.09 5.27 12.64
N GLU A 23 -12.05 4.88 13.93
CA GLU A 23 -11.68 5.76 15.05
C GLU A 23 -10.18 6.10 15.06
N ALA A 24 -9.33 5.29 14.45
CA ALA A 24 -7.89 5.55 14.40
C ALA A 24 -7.51 6.74 13.51
N PHE A 25 -8.25 6.98 12.41
CA PHE A 25 -7.92 8.01 11.45
C PHE A 25 -7.99 9.44 12.00
N PRO A 26 -9.03 9.87 12.72
CA PRO A 26 -9.04 11.17 13.40
C PRO A 26 -7.84 11.31 14.34
N HIS A 27 -7.53 10.30 15.13
CA HIS A 27 -6.41 10.33 16.06
C HIS A 27 -5.05 10.49 15.38
N ARG A 28 -4.85 9.86 14.21
CA ARG A 28 -3.65 10.03 13.39
C ARG A 28 -3.54 11.45 12.84
N ARG A 29 -4.66 12.04 12.38
CA ARG A 29 -4.70 13.44 11.95
C ARG A 29 -4.40 14.40 13.09
N ASP A 30 -4.91 14.17 14.29
CA ASP A 30 -4.60 14.98 15.48
C ASP A 30 -3.13 14.90 15.88
N ARG A 31 -2.52 13.73 15.75
CA ARG A 31 -1.07 13.58 15.96
C ARG A 31 -0.29 14.37 14.93
N LEU A 32 -0.66 14.31 13.66
CA LEU A 32 -0.01 15.09 12.61
C LEU A 32 -0.21 16.60 12.82
N ALA A 33 -1.39 17.03 13.22
CA ALA A 33 -1.67 18.45 13.54
C ALA A 33 -0.73 18.99 14.64
N ARG A 34 -0.39 18.17 15.63
CA ARG A 34 0.62 18.54 16.66
C ARG A 34 2.03 18.67 16.06
N VAL A 35 2.42 17.76 15.15
CA VAL A 35 3.71 17.83 14.45
C VAL A 35 3.80 19.08 13.60
N ILE A 36 2.77 19.39 12.82
CA ILE A 36 2.65 20.61 12.00
C ILE A 36 2.87 21.85 12.85
N ARG A 37 2.17 21.94 13.98
CA ARG A 37 2.31 23.06 14.92
C ARG A 37 3.72 23.18 15.48
N ALA A 38 4.33 22.06 15.87
CA ALA A 38 5.71 22.04 16.40
C ALA A 38 6.74 22.50 15.36
N LYS A 39 6.46 22.27 14.07
CA LYS A 39 7.26 22.74 12.93
C LYS A 39 6.96 24.18 12.52
N LYS A 40 6.06 24.88 13.23
CA LYS A 40 5.60 26.25 12.91
C LYS A 40 4.98 26.37 11.51
N LEU A 41 4.32 25.31 11.06
CA LEU A 41 3.53 25.30 9.85
C LEU A 41 2.07 25.58 10.18
N ASP A 42 1.39 26.33 9.33
CA ASP A 42 -0.05 26.60 9.43
C ASP A 42 -0.88 25.48 8.79
N ALA A 43 -0.31 24.82 7.76
CA ALA A 43 -0.93 23.70 7.06
C ALA A 43 0.12 22.76 6.47
N LEU A 44 -0.32 21.55 6.10
CA LEU A 44 0.45 20.58 5.32
C LEU A 44 -0.42 20.04 4.19
N VAL A 45 0.13 20.03 2.99
CA VAL A 45 -0.41 19.30 1.83
C VAL A 45 0.21 17.91 1.83
N VAL A 46 -0.62 16.90 2.05
CA VAL A 46 -0.25 15.49 1.97
C VAL A 46 -0.70 14.97 0.62
N SER A 47 0.23 14.55 -0.21
CA SER A 47 0.02 14.12 -1.59
C SER A 47 0.41 12.65 -1.84
N ASP A 48 1.23 12.06 -0.96
CA ASP A 48 1.55 10.63 -1.02
C ASP A 48 0.31 9.78 -0.73
N ARG A 49 0.00 8.88 -1.65
CA ARG A 49 -1.19 8.00 -1.57
C ARG A 49 -1.24 7.18 -0.28
N SER A 50 -0.09 6.64 0.16
CA SER A 50 -0.01 5.83 1.37
C SER A 50 -0.23 6.68 2.62
N ASN A 51 0.23 7.94 2.60
CA ASN A 51 0.05 8.89 3.68
C ASN A 51 -1.40 9.39 3.76
N VAL A 52 -2.01 9.73 2.61
CA VAL A 52 -3.45 10.05 2.55
C VAL A 52 -4.26 8.89 3.12
N ARG A 53 -4.00 7.66 2.66
CA ARG A 53 -4.70 6.46 3.18
C ARG A 53 -4.47 6.23 4.67
N TYR A 54 -3.25 6.39 5.17
CA TYR A 54 -2.93 6.25 6.59
C TYR A 54 -3.73 7.23 7.46
N LEU A 55 -3.94 8.45 6.97
CA LEU A 55 -4.60 9.53 7.70
C LEU A 55 -6.13 9.53 7.56
N THR A 56 -6.67 8.90 6.51
CA THR A 56 -8.10 9.00 6.18
C THR A 56 -8.82 7.66 6.06
N GLY A 57 -8.09 6.60 5.73
CA GLY A 57 -8.65 5.31 5.33
C GLY A 57 -9.04 5.23 3.86
N PHE A 58 -8.97 6.32 3.11
CA PHE A 58 -9.33 6.37 1.70
C PHE A 58 -8.41 5.49 0.85
N ARG A 59 -9.01 4.59 0.05
CA ARG A 59 -8.29 3.62 -0.77
C ARG A 59 -8.20 4.01 -2.25
N GLY A 60 -8.88 5.07 -2.64
CA GLY A 60 -8.84 5.59 -4.00
C GLY A 60 -7.49 6.17 -4.39
N GLU A 61 -7.48 6.76 -5.58
CA GLU A 61 -6.31 7.42 -6.20
C GLU A 61 -6.59 8.91 -6.33
N ASP A 62 -5.66 9.65 -6.94
CA ASP A 62 -5.85 11.05 -7.32
C ASP A 62 -6.49 11.92 -6.23
N SER A 63 -6.01 11.79 -5.00
CA SER A 63 -6.55 12.56 -3.87
C SER A 63 -5.44 13.05 -2.96
N TRP A 64 -5.58 14.30 -2.52
CA TRP A 64 -4.68 14.92 -1.57
C TRP A 64 -5.42 15.23 -0.26
N LEU A 65 -4.69 15.37 0.83
CA LEU A 65 -5.23 15.82 2.10
C LEU A 65 -4.58 17.13 2.52
N LEU A 66 -5.38 18.16 2.66
CA LEU A 66 -4.96 19.41 3.30
C LEU A 66 -5.27 19.30 4.78
N ILE A 67 -4.27 19.45 5.62
CA ILE A 67 -4.40 19.39 7.06
C ILE A 67 -3.87 20.66 7.72
N THR A 68 -4.68 21.20 8.61
CA THR A 68 -4.31 22.31 9.48
C THR A 68 -4.39 21.89 10.94
N PRO A 69 -3.93 22.66 11.92
CA PRO A 69 -4.15 22.36 13.33
C PRO A 69 -5.62 22.24 13.77
N LYS A 70 -6.56 22.70 12.94
CA LYS A 70 -7.99 22.75 13.29
C LYS A 70 -8.88 21.97 12.34
N LYS A 71 -8.44 21.68 11.11
CA LYS A 71 -9.30 21.14 10.04
C LYS A 71 -8.50 20.22 9.15
N SER A 72 -9.17 19.18 8.66
CA SER A 72 -8.67 18.27 7.64
C SER A 72 -9.66 18.22 6.49
N LEU A 73 -9.18 18.33 5.25
CA LEU A 73 -9.98 18.40 4.04
C LEU A 73 -9.37 17.49 2.99
N ILE A 74 -10.12 16.49 2.53
CA ILE A 74 -9.68 15.67 1.39
C ILE A 74 -10.07 16.37 0.09
N LEU A 75 -9.11 16.45 -0.83
CA LEU A 75 -9.26 17.02 -2.16
C LEU A 75 -9.27 15.86 -3.16
N SER A 76 -10.30 15.77 -3.98
CA SER A 76 -10.44 14.67 -4.93
C SER A 76 -11.27 15.07 -6.15
N ASP A 77 -11.57 14.13 -7.00
CA ASP A 77 -12.47 14.35 -8.13
C ASP A 77 -13.79 13.58 -8.01
N ALA A 78 -14.75 13.88 -8.91
CA ALA A 78 -16.10 13.37 -8.84
C ALA A 78 -16.21 11.83 -8.94
N ARG A 79 -15.21 11.15 -9.50
CA ARG A 79 -15.18 9.67 -9.57
C ARG A 79 -15.18 9.02 -8.18
N PHE A 80 -14.66 9.72 -7.18
CA PHE A 80 -14.48 9.21 -5.84
C PHE A 80 -15.47 9.75 -4.82
N THR A 81 -16.49 10.50 -5.22
CA THR A 81 -17.45 11.14 -4.31
C THR A 81 -18.11 10.12 -3.36
N ASP A 82 -18.71 9.07 -3.92
CA ASP A 82 -19.40 8.04 -3.13
C ASP A 82 -18.42 7.22 -2.29
N GLN A 83 -17.24 6.90 -2.85
CA GLN A 83 -16.21 6.18 -2.13
C GLN A 83 -15.68 6.97 -0.92
N ILE A 84 -15.48 8.28 -1.05
CA ILE A 84 -15.06 9.13 0.06
C ILE A 84 -16.15 9.18 1.14
N ALA A 85 -17.41 9.32 0.74
CA ALA A 85 -18.53 9.32 1.69
C ALA A 85 -18.62 8.00 2.47
N GLU A 86 -18.32 6.86 1.83
CA GLU A 86 -18.35 5.55 2.46
C GLU A 86 -17.11 5.27 3.34
N GLU A 87 -15.89 5.56 2.81
CA GLU A 87 -14.62 5.19 3.47
C GLU A 87 -14.15 6.23 4.49
N CYS A 88 -14.53 7.50 4.34
CA CYS A 88 -14.09 8.62 5.17
C CYS A 88 -15.26 9.37 5.82
N PRO A 89 -16.18 8.69 6.53
CA PRO A 89 -17.36 9.35 7.09
C PRO A 89 -16.95 10.47 8.05
N GLY A 90 -17.53 11.66 7.85
CA GLY A 90 -17.26 12.85 8.66
C GLY A 90 -15.97 13.61 8.31
N LEU A 91 -15.22 13.17 7.30
CA LEU A 91 -14.14 13.97 6.75
C LEU A 91 -14.69 14.91 5.68
N GLU A 92 -14.40 16.23 5.81
CA GLU A 92 -14.80 17.19 4.79
C GLU A 92 -14.07 16.90 3.47
N ALA A 93 -14.78 17.07 2.34
CA ALA A 93 -14.25 16.82 1.01
C ALA A 93 -14.51 18.02 0.08
N GLU A 94 -13.51 18.39 -0.68
CA GLU A 94 -13.64 19.30 -1.82
C GLU A 94 -13.48 18.48 -3.10
N ILE A 95 -14.53 18.45 -3.91
CA ILE A 95 -14.61 17.59 -5.08
C ILE A 95 -14.49 18.41 -6.36
N ARG A 96 -13.53 18.07 -7.19
CA ARG A 96 -13.36 18.63 -8.53
C ARG A 96 -14.44 18.08 -9.45
N LEU A 97 -15.24 18.96 -10.00
CA LEU A 97 -16.26 18.57 -11.00
C LEU A 97 -15.64 18.37 -12.39
N PRO A 98 -16.15 17.43 -13.19
CA PRO A 98 -15.77 17.27 -14.60
C PRO A 98 -15.92 18.58 -15.38
N GLY A 99 -14.98 18.87 -16.26
CA GLY A 99 -15.02 20.08 -17.10
C GLY A 99 -14.71 21.39 -16.40
N SER A 100 -14.44 21.40 -15.08
CA SER A 100 -14.11 22.63 -14.32
C SER A 100 -12.75 23.24 -14.65
N GLY A 101 -11.88 22.52 -15.38
CA GLY A 101 -10.49 22.96 -15.61
C GLY A 101 -9.60 22.97 -14.34
N ARG A 102 -10.14 22.68 -13.16
CA ARG A 102 -9.40 22.65 -11.89
C ARG A 102 -8.54 21.37 -11.80
N THR A 103 -7.39 21.50 -11.18
CA THR A 103 -6.50 20.39 -10.80
C THR A 103 -6.41 20.32 -9.27
N LEU A 104 -5.89 19.22 -8.71
CA LEU A 104 -5.62 19.16 -7.26
C LEU A 104 -4.68 20.27 -6.80
N LEU A 105 -3.72 20.64 -7.65
CA LEU A 105 -2.83 21.78 -7.41
C LEU A 105 -3.60 23.10 -7.27
N SER A 106 -4.41 23.44 -8.30
CA SER A 106 -5.17 24.69 -8.28
C SER A 106 -6.20 24.75 -7.15
N MET A 107 -6.82 23.60 -6.81
CA MET A 107 -7.71 23.50 -5.66
C MET A 107 -6.97 23.74 -4.35
N SER A 108 -5.81 23.10 -4.17
CA SER A 108 -4.99 23.30 -2.98
C SER A 108 -4.58 24.75 -2.81
N ALA A 109 -4.10 25.39 -3.88
CA ALA A 109 -3.71 26.80 -3.85
C ALA A 109 -4.89 27.73 -3.50
N GLN A 110 -6.05 27.54 -4.12
CA GLN A 110 -7.26 28.34 -3.85
C GLN A 110 -7.73 28.20 -2.39
N ILE A 111 -7.74 26.97 -1.86
CA ILE A 111 -8.15 26.72 -0.47
C ILE A 111 -7.14 27.34 0.51
N ILE A 112 -5.84 27.18 0.26
CA ILE A 112 -4.78 27.77 1.07
C ILE A 112 -4.92 29.30 1.12
N GLN A 113 -5.17 29.93 -0.02
CA GLN A 113 -5.45 31.38 -0.08
C GLN A 113 -6.70 31.77 0.73
N SER A 114 -7.79 31.00 0.60
CA SER A 114 -9.03 31.26 1.35
C SER A 114 -8.87 31.11 2.86
N LEU A 115 -8.02 30.20 3.31
CA LEU A 115 -7.70 29.98 4.72
C LEU A 115 -6.75 31.02 5.29
N ARG A 116 -6.15 31.88 4.45
CA ARG A 116 -5.18 32.94 4.82
C ARG A 116 -4.00 32.40 5.63
N VAL A 117 -3.59 31.15 5.37
CA VAL A 117 -2.40 30.54 5.98
C VAL A 117 -1.13 31.03 5.29
N ARG A 118 -0.05 31.18 6.04
CA ARG A 118 1.19 31.76 5.53
C ARG A 118 2.31 30.75 5.33
N ASN A 119 2.45 29.79 6.25
CA ASN A 119 3.51 28.79 6.22
C ASN A 119 2.92 27.41 5.93
N VAL A 120 3.07 26.94 4.71
CA VAL A 120 2.49 25.67 4.26
C VAL A 120 3.57 24.68 3.91
N GLY A 121 3.53 23.52 4.55
CA GLY A 121 4.37 22.38 4.19
C GLY A 121 3.80 21.59 3.02
N PHE A 122 4.66 20.92 2.28
CA PHE A 122 4.30 19.89 1.30
C PHE A 122 5.30 18.74 1.33
N GLU A 123 4.88 17.55 0.93
CA GLU A 123 5.72 16.36 0.89
C GLU A 123 6.67 16.40 -0.32
N LYS A 124 7.95 16.72 -0.08
CA LYS A 124 8.95 16.92 -1.15
C LYS A 124 9.26 15.65 -1.96
N ARG A 125 8.98 14.46 -1.40
CA ARG A 125 9.22 13.18 -2.07
C ARG A 125 8.02 12.69 -2.89
N ALA A 126 6.84 13.27 -2.68
CA ALA A 126 5.60 12.83 -3.31
C ALA A 126 5.20 13.71 -4.50
N LEU A 127 5.53 14.99 -4.47
CA LEU A 127 5.29 15.90 -5.59
C LEU A 127 6.45 15.87 -6.58
N SER A 128 6.11 15.88 -7.88
CA SER A 128 7.10 16.17 -8.89
C SER A 128 7.64 17.60 -8.73
N TYR A 129 8.85 17.87 -9.25
CA TYR A 129 9.38 19.24 -9.25
C TYR A 129 8.41 20.22 -9.95
N ALA A 130 7.82 19.81 -11.07
CA ALA A 130 6.87 20.63 -11.81
C ALA A 130 5.61 20.95 -10.99
N ASP A 131 5.06 19.96 -10.29
CA ASP A 131 3.89 20.16 -9.43
C ASP A 131 4.21 21.07 -8.24
N ALA A 132 5.35 20.87 -7.58
CA ALA A 132 5.78 21.70 -6.48
C ALA A 132 6.00 23.16 -6.93
N HIS A 133 6.65 23.37 -8.09
CA HIS A 133 6.85 24.68 -8.67
C HIS A 133 5.53 25.39 -8.98
N SER A 134 4.61 24.67 -9.65
CA SER A 134 3.28 25.21 -9.98
C SER A 134 2.47 25.55 -8.72
N LEU A 135 2.59 24.75 -7.65
CA LEU A 135 1.93 25.03 -6.37
C LEU A 135 2.47 26.31 -5.72
N ILE A 136 3.79 26.51 -5.77
CA ILE A 136 4.47 27.70 -5.23
C ILE A 136 4.06 28.95 -6.02
N GLU A 137 4.07 28.89 -7.35
CA GLU A 137 3.69 30.02 -8.22
C GLU A 137 2.22 30.41 -8.06
N ALA A 138 1.33 29.43 -7.89
CA ALA A 138 -0.11 29.67 -7.75
C ALA A 138 -0.49 30.42 -6.46
N SER A 139 0.44 30.56 -5.48
CA SER A 139 0.15 31.21 -4.21
C SER A 139 1.37 32.01 -3.72
N SER A 140 1.62 33.12 -4.36
CA SER A 140 2.79 34.01 -4.07
C SER A 140 2.80 34.62 -2.66
N THR A 141 1.69 34.66 -1.95
CA THR A 141 1.56 35.14 -0.58
C THR A 141 1.85 34.13 0.49
N THR A 142 2.08 32.87 0.09
CA THR A 142 2.32 31.72 0.97
C THR A 142 3.79 31.33 0.96
N ALA A 143 4.40 31.19 2.12
CA ALA A 143 5.73 30.59 2.26
C ALA A 143 5.59 29.06 2.22
N TRP A 144 6.08 28.45 1.16
CA TRP A 144 6.06 27.01 0.97
C TRP A 144 7.32 26.35 1.52
N THR A 145 7.15 25.35 2.35
CA THR A 145 8.26 24.63 2.99
C THR A 145 8.23 23.16 2.54
N PRO A 146 9.26 22.69 1.82
CA PRO A 146 9.39 21.27 1.54
C PRO A 146 9.62 20.52 2.84
N THR A 147 8.78 19.51 3.11
CA THR A 147 8.84 18.70 4.32
C THR A 147 9.22 17.25 3.97
N GLU A 148 9.75 16.56 4.96
CA GLU A 148 10.17 15.17 4.85
C GLU A 148 9.82 14.41 6.13
N ASP A 149 9.36 13.18 5.96
CA ASP A 149 9.12 12.19 7.02
C ASP A 149 8.14 12.63 8.13
N LEU A 150 7.23 13.58 7.87
CA LEU A 150 6.28 14.03 8.87
C LEU A 150 5.18 13.00 9.12
N VAL A 151 4.65 12.40 8.07
CA VAL A 151 3.65 11.33 8.15
C VAL A 151 4.34 9.98 8.33
N GLU A 152 5.43 9.74 7.63
CA GLU A 152 6.24 8.52 7.74
C GLU A 152 6.71 8.30 9.18
N GLY A 153 7.12 9.34 9.88
CA GLY A 153 7.49 9.26 11.31
C GLY A 153 6.35 8.77 12.21
N LEU A 154 5.10 9.08 11.86
CA LEU A 154 3.94 8.55 12.57
C LEU A 154 3.68 7.06 12.24
N ARG A 155 4.03 6.62 11.02
CA ARG A 155 3.84 5.26 10.51
C ARG A 155 4.92 4.28 11.02
N VAL A 156 6.02 4.78 11.63
CA VAL A 156 7.07 3.92 12.21
C VAL A 156 6.50 3.00 13.29
N PHE A 157 5.66 3.53 14.18
CA PHE A 157 5.02 2.75 15.23
C PHE A 157 3.62 2.32 14.81
N LYS A 158 3.43 1.00 14.64
CA LYS A 158 2.18 0.40 14.18
C LYS A 158 1.20 0.23 15.33
N ASP A 159 -0.03 0.61 15.13
CA ASP A 159 -1.11 0.34 16.08
C ASP A 159 -1.61 -1.12 15.96
N LYS A 160 -2.55 -1.51 16.84
CA LYS A 160 -3.09 -2.87 16.89
C LYS A 160 -3.78 -3.31 15.60
N HIS A 161 -4.39 -2.37 14.87
CA HIS A 161 -5.09 -2.66 13.61
C HIS A 161 -4.09 -2.87 12.48
N GLU A 162 -3.07 -2.02 12.42
CA GLU A 162 -1.96 -2.15 11.47
C GLU A 162 -1.24 -3.49 11.66
N ILE A 163 -0.91 -3.86 12.90
CA ILE A 163 -0.28 -5.16 13.22
C ILE A 163 -1.18 -6.32 12.80
N ARG A 164 -2.50 -6.23 13.01
CA ARG A 164 -3.43 -7.26 12.55
C ARG A 164 -3.40 -7.40 11.03
N SER A 165 -3.46 -6.28 10.29
CA SER A 165 -3.40 -6.32 8.82
C SER A 165 -2.08 -6.91 8.32
N MET A 166 -0.95 -6.59 8.96
CA MET A 166 0.35 -7.21 8.64
C MET A 166 0.35 -8.72 8.89
N ARG A 167 -0.23 -9.18 10.00
CA ARG A 167 -0.34 -10.60 10.32
C ARG A 167 -1.23 -11.35 9.30
N GLU A 168 -2.32 -10.75 8.87
CA GLU A 168 -3.16 -11.33 7.81
C GLU A 168 -2.41 -11.41 6.48
N ALA A 169 -1.64 -10.37 6.10
CA ALA A 169 -0.80 -10.42 4.92
C ALA A 169 0.22 -11.57 4.98
N VAL A 170 0.89 -11.76 6.12
CA VAL A 170 1.81 -12.88 6.35
C VAL A 170 1.06 -14.22 6.25
N SER A 171 -0.08 -14.36 6.92
CA SER A 171 -0.88 -15.60 6.91
C SER A 171 -1.31 -16.00 5.50
N VAL A 172 -1.76 -15.04 4.68
CA VAL A 172 -2.11 -15.28 3.26
C VAL A 172 -0.89 -15.77 2.48
N ALA A 173 0.26 -15.10 2.63
CA ALA A 173 1.48 -15.47 1.94
C ALA A 173 1.98 -16.88 2.32
N GLU A 174 1.99 -17.21 3.63
CA GLU A 174 2.40 -18.54 4.11
C GLU A 174 1.48 -19.67 3.63
N ARG A 175 0.17 -19.44 3.65
CA ARG A 175 -0.81 -20.39 3.13
C ARG A 175 -0.65 -20.61 1.63
N ALA A 176 -0.43 -19.56 0.85
CA ALA A 176 -0.19 -19.65 -0.58
C ALA A 176 1.09 -20.43 -0.89
N PHE A 177 2.16 -20.20 -0.13
CA PHE A 177 3.40 -20.97 -0.25
C PHE A 177 3.22 -22.45 0.12
N THR A 178 2.41 -22.75 1.13
CA THR A 178 2.09 -24.13 1.50
C THR A 178 1.42 -24.88 0.35
N VAL A 179 0.46 -24.23 -0.34
CA VAL A 179 -0.19 -24.78 -1.53
C VAL A 179 0.81 -24.97 -2.67
N LEU A 180 1.65 -23.97 -2.94
CA LEU A 180 2.70 -24.05 -3.97
C LEU A 180 3.62 -25.22 -3.71
N ARG A 181 4.15 -25.37 -2.50
CA ARG A 181 5.08 -26.43 -2.11
C ARG A 181 4.46 -27.82 -2.25
N ALA A 182 3.18 -27.96 -1.88
CA ALA A 182 2.47 -29.26 -1.98
C ALA A 182 2.19 -29.67 -3.43
N SER A 183 2.13 -28.71 -4.36
CA SER A 183 1.84 -28.95 -5.78
C SER A 183 3.07 -28.83 -6.70
N LEU A 184 4.26 -28.68 -6.14
CA LEU A 184 5.50 -28.46 -6.88
C LEU A 184 5.88 -29.70 -7.69
N ARG A 185 6.25 -29.51 -8.96
CA ARG A 185 6.68 -30.56 -9.90
C ARG A 185 8.00 -30.20 -10.58
N ALA A 186 8.76 -31.20 -11.01
CA ALA A 186 10.04 -31.01 -11.69
C ALA A 186 9.90 -30.25 -13.02
N GLU A 187 8.79 -30.45 -13.72
CA GLU A 187 8.47 -29.78 -14.99
C GLU A 187 7.96 -28.36 -14.87
N ASP A 188 7.58 -27.89 -13.65
CA ASP A 188 7.13 -26.51 -13.43
C ASP A 188 8.23 -25.52 -13.80
N ARG A 189 7.86 -24.45 -14.51
CA ARG A 189 8.77 -23.35 -14.84
C ARG A 189 8.69 -22.27 -13.76
N GLU A 190 9.78 -21.50 -13.62
CA GLU A 190 9.82 -20.34 -12.70
C GLU A 190 8.58 -19.45 -12.87
N LYS A 191 8.22 -19.13 -14.13
CA LYS A 191 7.08 -18.26 -14.45
C LYS A 191 5.75 -18.87 -14.02
N ASP A 192 5.55 -20.18 -14.26
CA ASP A 192 4.32 -20.88 -13.89
C ASP A 192 4.15 -20.91 -12.37
N LEU A 193 5.25 -21.05 -11.62
CA LEU A 193 5.26 -21.00 -10.16
C LEU A 193 4.87 -19.61 -9.64
N ALA A 194 5.45 -18.56 -10.19
CA ALA A 194 5.14 -17.18 -9.80
C ALA A 194 3.66 -16.85 -10.04
N ASP A 195 3.14 -17.16 -11.23
CA ASP A 195 1.72 -16.92 -11.58
C ASP A 195 0.76 -17.70 -10.66
N ARG A 196 1.07 -18.97 -10.39
CA ARG A 196 0.29 -19.82 -9.49
C ARG A 196 0.29 -19.29 -8.05
N LEU A 197 1.45 -18.83 -7.57
CA LEU A 197 1.60 -18.27 -6.23
C LEU A 197 0.77 -16.99 -6.08
N GLU A 198 0.86 -16.08 -7.04
CA GLU A 198 0.10 -14.83 -7.06
C GLU A 198 -1.41 -15.07 -7.16
N GLY A 199 -1.82 -15.98 -8.04
CA GLY A 199 -3.24 -16.40 -8.15
C GLY A 199 -3.75 -17.02 -6.85
N THR A 200 -2.93 -17.84 -6.18
CA THR A 200 -3.28 -18.46 -4.90
C THR A 200 -3.41 -17.42 -3.79
N MET A 201 -2.50 -16.43 -3.70
CA MET A 201 -2.63 -15.35 -2.71
C MET A 201 -3.95 -14.58 -2.89
N ARG A 202 -4.35 -14.28 -4.12
CA ARG A 202 -5.65 -13.63 -4.41
C ARG A 202 -6.83 -14.52 -4.01
N SER A 203 -6.80 -15.81 -4.33
CA SER A 203 -7.89 -16.75 -3.98
C SER A 203 -8.04 -16.95 -2.47
N LEU A 204 -6.97 -16.75 -1.70
CA LEU A 204 -6.97 -16.79 -0.25
C LEU A 204 -7.36 -15.47 0.42
N GLY A 205 -7.75 -14.46 -0.37
CA GLY A 205 -8.27 -13.18 0.09
C GLY A 205 -7.25 -12.04 0.11
N GLY A 206 -6.02 -12.25 -0.38
CA GLY A 206 -5.07 -11.17 -0.61
C GLY A 206 -5.56 -10.17 -1.67
N GLU A 207 -5.28 -8.89 -1.50
CA GLU A 207 -5.61 -7.85 -2.48
C GLU A 207 -4.82 -8.04 -3.79
N CYS A 208 -3.54 -8.29 -3.64
CA CYS A 208 -2.57 -8.56 -4.71
C CYS A 208 -1.26 -9.07 -4.11
N SER A 209 -0.28 -9.38 -4.95
CA SER A 209 1.11 -9.51 -4.53
C SER A 209 1.63 -8.19 -3.98
N ALA A 210 2.47 -8.24 -2.95
CA ALA A 210 3.13 -7.07 -2.37
C ALA A 210 4.15 -6.45 -3.35
N PHE A 211 4.78 -7.33 -4.13
CA PHE A 211 5.73 -7.07 -5.22
C PHE A 211 5.68 -8.23 -6.22
N PRO A 212 6.26 -8.12 -7.42
CA PRO A 212 6.35 -9.24 -8.38
C PRO A 212 7.08 -10.42 -7.74
N SER A 213 6.42 -11.57 -7.65
CA SER A 213 6.99 -12.76 -7.01
C SER A 213 8.20 -13.28 -7.77
N ILE A 214 9.26 -13.63 -7.06
CA ILE A 214 10.48 -14.20 -7.62
C ILE A 214 10.43 -15.72 -7.38
N CYS A 215 10.57 -16.47 -8.47
CA CYS A 215 10.86 -17.90 -8.45
C CYS A 215 12.12 -18.10 -9.28
N ALA A 216 13.21 -18.53 -8.67
CA ALA A 216 14.51 -18.60 -9.32
C ALA A 216 15.18 -19.96 -9.05
N VAL A 217 15.50 -20.67 -10.14
CA VAL A 217 16.06 -22.02 -10.11
C VAL A 217 17.59 -21.97 -10.29
N GLY A 218 18.30 -22.74 -9.48
CA GLY A 218 19.76 -22.91 -9.57
C GLY A 218 20.57 -21.61 -9.50
N PRO A 219 21.48 -21.33 -10.44
CA PRO A 219 22.31 -20.13 -10.42
C PRO A 219 21.52 -18.82 -10.44
N ARG A 220 20.30 -18.82 -10.97
CA ARG A 220 19.43 -17.64 -11.01
C ARG A 220 18.98 -17.20 -9.63
N ALA A 221 19.00 -18.09 -8.63
CA ALA A 221 18.70 -17.77 -7.24
C ALA A 221 19.70 -16.78 -6.59
N ALA A 222 20.85 -16.54 -7.24
CA ALA A 222 21.82 -15.53 -6.83
C ALA A 222 21.49 -14.11 -7.33
N LEU A 223 20.46 -13.95 -8.18
CA LEU A 223 20.05 -12.66 -8.72
C LEU A 223 19.00 -12.03 -7.80
N PRO A 224 19.26 -10.86 -7.15
CA PRO A 224 18.35 -10.26 -6.18
C PRO A 224 16.96 -9.93 -6.74
N HIS A 225 16.87 -9.64 -8.04
CA HIS A 225 15.63 -9.31 -8.73
C HIS A 225 15.45 -10.18 -9.97
N ALA A 226 15.58 -11.51 -9.79
CA ALA A 226 15.39 -12.45 -10.89
C ALA A 226 13.96 -12.38 -11.42
N ILE A 227 13.81 -12.11 -12.71
CA ILE A 227 12.49 -12.19 -13.37
C ILE A 227 12.23 -13.67 -13.67
N PRO A 228 11.11 -14.26 -13.18
CA PRO A 228 10.79 -15.66 -13.43
C PRO A 228 10.71 -15.99 -14.92
N GLY A 229 11.48 -17.00 -15.36
CA GLY A 229 11.65 -17.39 -16.74
C GLY A 229 11.12 -18.79 -17.06
N SER A 230 11.76 -19.40 -18.08
CA SER A 230 11.39 -20.74 -18.56
C SER A 230 12.17 -21.89 -17.92
N THR A 231 13.15 -21.59 -17.05
CA THR A 231 13.95 -22.64 -16.35
C THR A 231 13.04 -23.50 -15.49
N ARG A 232 13.23 -24.81 -15.55
CA ARG A 232 12.39 -25.78 -14.84
C ARG A 232 12.99 -26.16 -13.49
N VAL A 233 12.14 -26.46 -12.54
CA VAL A 233 12.52 -26.88 -11.17
C VAL A 233 13.48 -28.07 -11.21
N GLY A 234 13.23 -29.06 -12.06
CA GLY A 234 14.05 -30.28 -12.17
C GLY A 234 15.44 -30.08 -12.79
N GLU A 235 15.75 -28.91 -13.36
CA GLU A 235 17.05 -28.64 -13.96
C GLU A 235 18.16 -28.40 -12.92
N HIS A 236 17.80 -27.99 -11.70
CA HIS A 236 18.76 -27.71 -10.62
C HIS A 236 18.18 -28.06 -9.24
N PRO A 237 19.02 -28.40 -8.26
CA PRO A 237 18.56 -28.84 -6.94
C PRO A 237 18.08 -27.71 -6.01
N ILE A 238 18.09 -26.46 -6.44
CA ILE A 238 17.68 -25.31 -5.63
C ILE A 238 16.60 -24.51 -6.37
N LEU A 239 15.53 -24.17 -5.62
CA LEU A 239 14.54 -23.17 -6.00
C LEU A 239 14.44 -22.15 -4.87
N LEU A 240 14.76 -20.89 -5.19
CA LEU A 240 14.46 -19.73 -4.33
C LEU A 240 13.08 -19.21 -4.70
N VAL A 241 12.27 -18.97 -3.69
CA VAL A 241 10.97 -18.30 -3.80
C VAL A 241 10.99 -17.09 -2.89
N ASP A 242 10.73 -15.91 -3.46
CA ASP A 242 10.61 -14.65 -2.74
C ASP A 242 9.27 -14.01 -3.12
N TRP A 243 8.41 -13.79 -2.12
CA TRP A 243 7.03 -13.40 -2.35
C TRP A 243 6.45 -12.65 -1.16
N GLY A 244 5.38 -11.93 -1.42
CA GLY A 244 4.60 -11.26 -0.40
C GLY A 244 3.16 -11.05 -0.83
N ALA A 245 2.25 -11.06 0.12
CA ALA A 245 0.85 -10.72 -0.09
C ALA A 245 0.54 -9.33 0.45
N ARG A 246 -0.45 -8.68 -0.15
CA ARG A 246 -1.02 -7.44 0.34
C ARG A 246 -2.39 -7.70 0.96
N TRP A 247 -2.59 -7.21 2.19
CA TRP A 247 -3.85 -7.29 2.92
C TRP A 247 -4.10 -5.99 3.69
N GLY A 248 -5.26 -5.39 3.54
CA GLY A 248 -5.60 -4.13 4.21
C GLY A 248 -4.58 -3.01 3.93
N SER A 249 -3.93 -3.03 2.76
CA SER A 249 -2.82 -2.17 2.35
C SER A 249 -1.49 -2.39 3.07
N TYR A 250 -1.37 -3.42 3.85
CA TYR A 250 -0.10 -3.84 4.45
C TYR A 250 0.47 -5.00 3.66
N ASN A 251 1.77 -4.99 3.51
CA ASN A 251 2.51 -5.99 2.76
C ASN A 251 3.19 -6.96 3.71
N SER A 252 3.27 -8.23 3.31
CA SER A 252 4.25 -9.18 3.81
C SER A 252 5.39 -9.33 2.83
N ASP A 253 6.49 -9.88 3.31
CA ASP A 253 7.70 -10.13 2.56
C ASP A 253 8.39 -11.36 3.15
N LEU A 254 8.54 -12.42 2.33
CA LEU A 254 9.07 -13.70 2.76
C LEU A 254 9.94 -14.31 1.66
N THR A 255 11.09 -14.85 2.07
CA THR A 255 11.94 -15.63 1.18
C THR A 255 12.15 -17.04 1.72
N ARG A 256 12.12 -18.05 0.85
CA ARG A 256 12.45 -19.44 1.18
C ARG A 256 13.28 -20.07 0.07
N VAL A 257 14.20 -20.91 0.48
CA VAL A 257 14.94 -21.79 -0.43
C VAL A 257 14.43 -23.21 -0.25
N LEU A 258 14.03 -23.83 -1.34
CA LEU A 258 13.64 -25.23 -1.41
C LEU A 258 14.77 -26.03 -2.06
N VAL A 259 15.12 -27.16 -1.46
CA VAL A 259 16.01 -28.16 -2.05
C VAL A 259 15.12 -29.14 -2.81
N THR A 260 15.22 -29.14 -4.12
CA THR A 260 14.35 -29.90 -5.05
C THR A 260 15.03 -31.14 -5.63
N GLY A 261 16.27 -31.42 -5.24
CA GLY A 261 17.07 -32.56 -5.69
C GLY A 261 18.23 -32.85 -4.73
N PRO A 262 19.19 -33.70 -5.12
CA PRO A 262 20.35 -33.99 -4.31
C PRO A 262 21.14 -32.73 -3.95
N SER A 263 21.29 -32.46 -2.65
CA SER A 263 22.06 -31.34 -2.14
C SER A 263 23.55 -31.66 -2.12
N SER A 264 24.41 -30.69 -2.45
CA SER A 264 25.84 -30.81 -2.24
C SER A 264 26.23 -30.40 -0.81
N SER A 265 27.35 -30.94 -0.31
CA SER A 265 27.91 -30.54 0.99
C SER A 265 28.19 -29.06 1.08
N LYS A 266 28.48 -28.40 -0.05
CA LYS A 266 28.66 -26.95 -0.13
C LYS A 266 27.34 -26.20 0.14
N ILE A 267 26.24 -26.65 -0.42
CA ILE A 267 24.90 -26.04 -0.19
C ILE A 267 24.51 -26.20 1.28
N GLU A 268 24.70 -27.40 1.84
CA GLU A 268 24.43 -27.69 3.24
C GLU A 268 25.25 -26.79 4.19
N LYS A 269 26.55 -26.63 3.90
CA LYS A 269 27.40 -25.74 4.66
C LYS A 269 26.96 -24.28 4.60
N VAL A 270 26.58 -23.77 3.42
CA VAL A 270 26.05 -22.41 3.25
C VAL A 270 24.76 -22.25 4.07
N TYR A 271 23.83 -23.20 3.96
CA TYR A 271 22.56 -23.16 4.68
C TYR A 271 22.74 -23.15 6.22
N GLN A 272 23.74 -23.86 6.73
CA GLN A 272 24.04 -23.86 8.16
C GLN A 272 24.73 -22.59 8.65
N THR A 273 25.28 -21.78 7.73
CA THR A 273 26.02 -20.55 8.06
C THR A 273 25.10 -19.32 8.08
N VAL A 274 24.02 -19.36 7.30
CA VAL A 274 23.01 -18.29 7.16
C VAL A 274 21.81 -18.58 8.08
#